data_89d964aeb644a179de0d0f709a20e058
#
_entry.id   89d964aeb644a179de0d0f709a20e058
#
_cell.length_a   1.000
_cell.length_b   1.000
_cell.length_c   1.000
_cell.angle_alpha   90.00
_cell.angle_beta   90.00
_cell.angle_gamma   90.00
#
_symmetry.space_group_name_H-M   'P 1'
#
loop_
_entity.id
_entity.type
_entity.pdbx_description
1 polymer ?
#
loop_
_entity_poly.entity_id
_entity_poly.type
_entity_poly.pdbx_seq_one_letter_code
_entity_poly.pdbx_strand_id
1 'polypeptide(L)'
;MGTPEFAVPCLERLVSDGHEVVGVFTQPDKPKGRGHKMQFPPVKEKAVEYNLPVFQPTKMKDGTPYEILKELAPELIIVVAYGKIIPQDILDLPKYGCVNIHASLLPRYRGAAPIQWCVLNGEKKSGVTSMQMDAGLDTGDMLIKAETEIGENMTAGELHDKLSTLGAEVMSKTIKKIIDGTLEREKQDDSLSNYAPMLSKELCPVDWTKSAEEIHNQVRGLSPWPVATSVLNGEIYKLHKTEKIGKTKGEPGEIVSTDGGLTVACGDGNGIKILMIQAPGKKAMSCGDFLRGHKIEVGEKFE
;
A
#
# COMPACT_ATOMS: atom_id res chain seq x y z
N MET A 1 17.28 1.88 3.01
CA MET A 1 16.86 0.65 2.29
C MET A 1 15.39 0.80 1.89
N GLY A 2 15.07 0.66 0.61
CA GLY A 2 13.70 0.82 0.12
C GLY A 2 13.60 0.45 -1.35
N THR A 3 12.38 0.17 -1.87
CA THR A 3 12.24 -0.28 -3.25
C THR A 3 11.14 0.48 -4.01
N PRO A 4 9.86 0.49 -3.59
CA PRO A 4 8.76 1.06 -4.35
C PRO A 4 8.65 2.58 -4.17
N GLU A 5 7.71 3.15 -4.90
CA GLU A 5 7.32 4.57 -4.88
C GLU A 5 7.12 5.09 -3.45
N PHE A 6 6.50 4.28 -2.58
CA PHE A 6 6.26 4.62 -1.16
C PHE A 6 7.51 5.08 -0.40
N ALA A 7 8.69 4.57 -0.76
CA ALA A 7 9.95 4.88 -0.08
C ALA A 7 10.67 6.12 -0.66
N VAL A 8 10.23 6.63 -1.82
CA VAL A 8 10.91 7.75 -2.50
C VAL A 8 10.87 9.03 -1.67
N PRO A 9 9.73 9.48 -1.10
CA PRO A 9 9.70 10.70 -0.28
C PRO A 9 10.61 10.64 0.95
N CYS A 10 10.82 9.44 1.53
CA CYS A 10 11.78 9.28 2.62
C CYS A 10 13.22 9.53 2.17
N LEU A 11 13.62 9.03 0.98
CA LEU A 11 14.96 9.31 0.43
C LEU A 11 15.14 10.80 0.12
N GLU A 12 14.16 11.42 -0.53
CA GLU A 12 14.17 12.85 -0.83
C GLU A 12 14.28 13.68 0.45
N ARG A 13 13.56 13.27 1.50
CA ARG A 13 13.59 13.94 2.79
C ARG A 13 14.94 13.81 3.50
N LEU A 14 15.58 12.65 3.46
CA LEU A 14 16.94 12.47 4.00
C LEU A 14 17.93 13.42 3.36
N VAL A 15 17.89 13.55 2.03
CA VAL A 15 18.77 14.45 1.29
C VAL A 15 18.44 15.91 1.60
N SER A 16 17.18 16.29 1.64
CA SER A 16 16.76 17.69 1.92
C SER A 16 17.03 18.12 3.35
N ASP A 17 16.99 17.21 4.31
CA ASP A 17 17.34 17.46 5.72
C ASP A 17 18.86 17.56 5.93
N GLY A 18 19.68 17.33 4.88
CA GLY A 18 21.14 17.44 4.91
C GLY A 18 21.84 16.25 5.53
N HIS A 19 21.19 15.08 5.62
CA HIS A 19 21.86 13.86 6.08
C HIS A 19 22.78 13.31 5.00
N GLU A 20 23.96 12.80 5.42
CA GLU A 20 24.84 12.06 4.54
C GLU A 20 24.27 10.67 4.26
N VAL A 21 23.83 10.44 3.01
CA VAL A 21 23.33 9.14 2.57
C VAL A 21 24.47 8.34 1.98
N VAL A 22 25.13 7.52 2.80
CA VAL A 22 26.31 6.74 2.43
C VAL A 22 26.02 5.59 1.46
N GLY A 23 24.75 5.16 1.36
CA GLY A 23 24.33 4.13 0.40
C GLY A 23 22.84 3.89 0.38
N VAL A 24 22.32 3.49 -0.78
CA VAL A 24 20.91 3.17 -1.02
C VAL A 24 20.79 1.71 -1.45
N PHE A 25 20.08 0.91 -0.66
CA PHE A 25 19.82 -0.49 -0.95
C PHE A 25 18.42 -0.68 -1.51
N THR A 26 18.31 -1.28 -2.70
CA THR A 26 17.04 -1.59 -3.36
C THR A 26 16.98 -3.06 -3.76
N GLN A 27 15.80 -3.56 -4.11
CA GLN A 27 15.72 -4.83 -4.84
C GLN A 27 16.33 -4.68 -6.24
N PRO A 28 16.80 -5.80 -6.85
CA PRO A 28 17.32 -5.79 -8.21
C PRO A 28 16.31 -5.26 -9.23
N ASP A 29 16.84 -4.73 -10.33
CA ASP A 29 16.05 -4.33 -11.50
C ASP A 29 15.22 -5.51 -11.99
N LYS A 30 14.01 -5.23 -12.42
CA LYS A 30 13.08 -6.27 -12.93
C LYS A 30 12.58 -5.90 -14.32
N PRO A 31 12.37 -6.89 -15.21
CA PRO A 31 11.72 -6.63 -16.48
C PRO A 31 10.27 -6.20 -16.23
N LYS A 32 9.81 -5.13 -16.90
CA LYS A 32 8.44 -4.61 -16.79
C LYS A 32 7.83 -4.39 -18.19
N GLY A 33 6.52 -4.58 -18.26
CA GLY A 33 5.74 -4.38 -19.48
C GLY A 33 5.91 -5.47 -20.53
N ARG A 34 5.18 -5.33 -21.66
CA ARG A 34 5.18 -6.30 -22.77
C ARG A 34 6.53 -6.46 -23.50
N GLY A 35 7.44 -5.51 -23.36
CA GLY A 35 8.75 -5.50 -23.98
C GLY A 35 9.89 -6.02 -23.10
N HIS A 36 9.61 -6.49 -21.89
CA HIS A 36 10.62 -6.99 -20.92
C HIS A 36 11.83 -6.06 -20.73
N LYS A 37 11.67 -4.75 -20.94
CA LYS A 37 12.74 -3.78 -20.67
C LYS A 37 13.02 -3.76 -19.17
N MET A 38 14.31 -3.83 -18.81
CA MET A 38 14.73 -3.69 -17.43
C MET A 38 14.34 -2.30 -16.92
N GLN A 39 13.60 -2.25 -15.83
CA GLN A 39 13.18 -1.02 -15.18
C GLN A 39 13.83 -0.93 -13.80
N PHE A 40 14.37 0.24 -13.50
CA PHE A 40 14.89 0.54 -12.18
C PHE A 40 13.74 0.60 -11.16
N PRO A 41 13.96 0.13 -9.93
CA PRO A 41 13.08 0.47 -8.83
C PRO A 41 12.99 2.00 -8.63
N PRO A 42 11.83 2.56 -8.25
CA PRO A 42 11.66 4.00 -8.06
C PRO A 42 12.70 4.64 -7.14
N VAL A 43 13.05 3.95 -6.05
CA VAL A 43 14.11 4.43 -5.13
C VAL A 43 15.49 4.46 -5.81
N LYS A 44 15.79 3.51 -6.72
CA LYS A 44 17.04 3.54 -7.49
C LYS A 44 17.06 4.70 -8.47
N GLU A 45 15.94 4.94 -9.19
CA GLU A 45 15.84 6.08 -10.10
C GLU A 45 16.16 7.38 -9.37
N LYS A 46 15.56 7.59 -8.20
CA LYS A 46 15.79 8.77 -7.38
C LYS A 46 17.21 8.85 -6.81
N ALA A 47 17.77 7.73 -6.38
CA ALA A 47 19.15 7.68 -5.87
C ALA A 47 20.16 8.06 -6.95
N VAL A 48 19.96 7.63 -8.19
CA VAL A 48 20.80 8.00 -9.33
C VAL A 48 20.70 9.49 -9.63
N GLU A 49 19.50 10.10 -9.58
CA GLU A 49 19.32 11.54 -9.74
C GLU A 49 20.14 12.36 -8.71
N TYR A 50 20.27 11.83 -7.49
CA TYR A 50 21.07 12.45 -6.41
C TYR A 50 22.54 12.02 -6.41
N ASN A 51 23.00 11.25 -7.39
CA ASN A 51 24.34 10.68 -7.45
C ASN A 51 24.74 9.87 -6.21
N LEU A 52 23.79 9.16 -5.60
CA LEU A 52 24.02 8.33 -4.42
C LEU A 52 24.44 6.91 -4.82
N PRO A 53 25.33 6.26 -4.04
CA PRO A 53 25.70 4.86 -4.28
C PRO A 53 24.50 3.93 -4.14
N VAL A 54 24.28 3.03 -5.12
CA VAL A 54 23.16 2.08 -5.12
C VAL A 54 23.66 0.65 -5.07
N PHE A 55 23.12 -0.13 -4.15
CA PHE A 55 23.42 -1.54 -3.94
C PHE A 55 22.15 -2.38 -4.11
N GLN A 56 22.26 -3.46 -4.88
CA GLN A 56 21.10 -4.31 -5.23
C GLN A 56 21.39 -5.80 -4.92
N PRO A 57 21.61 -6.16 -3.64
CA PRO A 57 21.91 -7.54 -3.29
C PRO A 57 20.71 -8.45 -3.61
N THR A 58 20.98 -9.61 -4.20
CA THR A 58 19.94 -10.62 -4.45
C THR A 58 19.56 -11.36 -3.17
N LYS A 59 20.51 -11.56 -2.28
CA LYS A 59 20.34 -12.20 -0.96
C LYS A 59 20.88 -11.27 0.12
N MET A 60 20.25 -11.30 1.31
CA MET A 60 20.71 -10.54 2.47
C MET A 60 21.59 -11.38 3.43
N LYS A 61 21.54 -12.72 3.29
CA LYS A 61 22.16 -13.67 4.21
C LYS A 61 23.46 -14.31 3.64
N ASP A 62 24.00 -13.81 2.53
CA ASP A 62 25.22 -14.37 1.91
C ASP A 62 26.53 -13.70 2.38
N GLY A 63 26.42 -12.78 3.34
CA GLY A 63 27.54 -12.04 3.90
C GLY A 63 27.93 -10.79 3.10
N THR A 64 27.71 -10.74 1.80
CA THR A 64 28.07 -9.60 0.94
C THR A 64 27.44 -8.27 1.39
N PRO A 65 26.12 -8.21 1.69
CA PRO A 65 25.51 -6.96 2.16
C PRO A 65 26.06 -6.49 3.51
N TYR A 66 26.42 -7.43 4.38
CA TYR A 66 27.02 -7.10 5.67
C TYR A 66 28.40 -6.44 5.50
N GLU A 67 29.28 -7.01 4.67
CA GLU A 67 30.61 -6.42 4.43
C GLU A 67 30.50 -5.04 3.77
N ILE A 68 29.59 -4.85 2.80
CA ILE A 68 29.35 -3.52 2.20
C ILE A 68 28.91 -2.53 3.28
N LEU A 69 27.94 -2.89 4.13
CA LEU A 69 27.44 -2.02 5.17
C LEU A 69 28.50 -1.71 6.23
N LYS A 70 29.36 -2.68 6.55
CA LYS A 70 30.48 -2.49 7.46
C LYS A 70 31.50 -1.48 6.93
N GLU A 71 31.78 -1.52 5.63
CA GLU A 71 32.67 -0.54 4.97
C GLU A 71 32.03 0.85 4.92
N LEU A 72 30.71 0.93 4.64
CA LEU A 72 29.96 2.18 4.63
C LEU A 72 29.78 2.79 6.03
N ALA A 73 29.89 1.99 7.09
CA ALA A 73 29.76 2.35 8.50
C ALA A 73 28.58 3.29 8.82
N PRO A 74 27.33 2.97 8.42
CA PRO A 74 26.19 3.84 8.70
C PRO A 74 25.93 3.92 10.20
N GLU A 75 25.63 5.11 10.71
CA GLU A 75 25.20 5.27 12.11
C GLU A 75 23.75 4.81 12.34
N LEU A 76 22.91 4.88 11.30
CA LEU A 76 21.49 4.50 11.30
C LEU A 76 21.11 3.92 9.94
N ILE A 77 20.29 2.88 9.93
CA ILE A 77 19.67 2.37 8.70
C ILE A 77 18.18 2.66 8.73
N ILE A 78 17.68 3.41 7.75
CA ILE A 78 16.24 3.60 7.52
C ILE A 78 15.76 2.57 6.53
N VAL A 79 14.66 1.89 6.88
CA VAL A 79 14.03 0.85 6.06
C VAL A 79 12.60 1.28 5.73
N VAL A 80 12.25 1.27 4.44
CA VAL A 80 10.90 1.64 3.98
C VAL A 80 10.51 0.71 2.84
N ALA A 81 9.57 -0.19 3.08
CA ALA A 81 9.07 -1.13 2.08
C ALA A 81 10.21 -1.80 1.24
N TYR A 82 11.26 -2.26 1.90
CA TYR A 82 12.41 -2.87 1.23
C TYR A 82 12.09 -4.23 0.62
N GLY A 83 11.19 -4.99 1.28
CA GLY A 83 10.70 -6.28 0.80
C GLY A 83 11.70 -7.43 0.92
N LYS A 84 12.66 -7.32 1.83
CA LYS A 84 13.59 -8.41 2.22
C LYS A 84 13.73 -8.46 3.73
N ILE A 85 13.89 -9.66 4.26
CA ILE A 85 14.24 -9.87 5.66
C ILE A 85 15.67 -9.43 5.86
N ILE A 86 15.89 -8.56 6.83
CA ILE A 86 17.23 -8.07 7.23
C ILE A 86 17.73 -9.00 8.36
N PRO A 87 18.89 -9.63 8.20
CA PRO A 87 19.43 -10.53 9.21
C PRO A 87 19.95 -9.78 10.43
N GLN A 88 20.07 -10.48 11.57
CA GLN A 88 20.38 -9.88 12.86
C GLN A 88 21.72 -9.15 12.89
N ASP A 89 22.74 -9.70 12.25
CA ASP A 89 24.07 -9.09 12.14
C ASP A 89 24.02 -7.71 11.48
N ILE A 90 23.11 -7.50 10.51
CA ILE A 90 22.88 -6.19 9.90
C ILE A 90 22.04 -5.29 10.80
N LEU A 91 21.04 -5.83 11.53
CA LEU A 91 20.23 -5.05 12.46
C LEU A 91 21.07 -4.45 13.58
N ASP A 92 22.10 -5.18 14.04
CA ASP A 92 22.98 -4.80 15.15
C ASP A 92 24.18 -3.95 14.71
N LEU A 93 24.42 -3.81 13.41
CA LEU A 93 25.60 -3.12 12.88
C LEU A 93 25.60 -1.61 13.17
N PRO A 94 24.52 -0.83 12.91
CA PRO A 94 24.56 0.61 13.12
C PRO A 94 24.44 0.98 14.60
N LYS A 95 25.11 2.03 15.01
CA LYS A 95 25.05 2.56 16.39
C LYS A 95 23.63 2.79 16.88
N TYR A 96 22.76 3.30 16.02
CA TYR A 96 21.35 3.57 16.33
C TYR A 96 20.41 2.48 15.82
N GLY A 97 20.96 1.38 15.28
CA GLY A 97 20.20 0.23 14.75
C GLY A 97 19.48 0.54 13.44
N CYS A 98 18.45 -0.24 13.17
CA CYS A 98 17.60 -0.12 11.98
C CYS A 98 16.21 0.38 12.37
N VAL A 99 15.70 1.40 11.69
CA VAL A 99 14.37 1.97 11.90
C VAL A 99 13.52 1.71 10.66
N ASN A 100 12.38 1.05 10.82
CA ASN A 100 11.40 0.85 9.76
C ASN A 100 10.31 1.94 9.84
N ILE A 101 9.90 2.44 8.67
CA ILE A 101 8.74 3.33 8.52
C ILE A 101 7.59 2.47 8.01
N HIS A 102 6.74 2.04 8.94
CA HIS A 102 5.64 1.12 8.68
C HIS A 102 4.33 1.87 8.42
N ALA A 103 3.61 1.47 7.37
CA ALA A 103 2.42 2.17 6.90
C ALA A 103 1.14 1.75 7.64
N SER A 104 1.19 1.68 8.97
CA SER A 104 0.03 1.49 9.84
C SER A 104 0.24 2.11 11.22
N LEU A 105 -0.82 2.14 12.01
CA LEU A 105 -0.78 2.43 13.44
C LEU A 105 -0.50 1.12 14.21
N LEU A 106 0.79 0.76 14.35
CA LEU A 106 1.18 -0.42 15.11
C LEU A 106 0.64 -0.38 16.55
N PRO A 107 0.29 -1.53 17.14
CA PRO A 107 0.56 -2.90 16.71
C PRO A 107 -0.40 -3.47 15.65
N ARG A 108 -1.39 -2.69 15.18
CA ARG A 108 -2.34 -3.17 14.18
C ARG A 108 -1.73 -3.18 12.77
N TYR A 109 -2.15 -4.15 11.97
CA TYR A 109 -1.77 -4.31 10.56
C TYR A 109 -0.25 -4.50 10.37
N ARG A 110 0.36 -5.40 11.17
CA ARG A 110 1.71 -5.93 10.88
C ARG A 110 1.69 -6.68 9.56
N GLY A 111 2.76 -6.65 8.79
CA GLY A 111 2.92 -7.44 7.57
C GLY A 111 2.97 -6.64 6.28
N ALA A 112 2.61 -7.29 5.16
CA ALA A 112 2.99 -6.85 3.82
C ALA A 112 2.08 -5.80 3.17
N ALA A 113 0.79 -5.73 3.57
CA ALA A 113 -0.21 -4.88 2.89
C ALA A 113 -1.09 -4.06 3.87
N PRO A 114 -0.51 -3.36 4.87
CA PRO A 114 -1.27 -2.65 5.89
C PRO A 114 -2.23 -1.61 5.33
N ILE A 115 -1.82 -0.89 4.29
CA ILE A 115 -2.60 0.18 3.65
C ILE A 115 -3.91 -0.36 3.09
N GLN A 116 -3.81 -1.44 2.30
CA GLN A 116 -4.98 -2.04 1.66
C GLN A 116 -5.93 -2.65 2.69
N TRP A 117 -5.39 -3.37 3.67
CA TRP A 117 -6.22 -4.01 4.70
C TRP A 117 -6.93 -3.01 5.61
N CYS A 118 -6.34 -1.85 5.90
CA CYS A 118 -7.05 -0.77 6.59
C CYS A 118 -8.31 -0.33 5.81
N VAL A 119 -8.19 -0.18 4.49
CA VAL A 119 -9.30 0.24 3.63
C VAL A 119 -10.33 -0.87 3.45
N LEU A 120 -9.87 -2.11 3.20
CA LEU A 120 -10.74 -3.30 3.08
C LEU A 120 -11.60 -3.52 4.32
N ASN A 121 -11.02 -3.29 5.50
CA ASN A 121 -11.71 -3.43 6.78
C ASN A 121 -12.57 -2.22 7.17
N GLY A 122 -12.66 -1.19 6.30
CA GLY A 122 -13.49 -0.01 6.55
C GLY A 122 -13.02 0.89 7.68
N GLU A 123 -11.74 0.84 8.02
CA GLU A 123 -11.16 1.72 9.05
C GLU A 123 -11.38 3.19 8.67
N LYS A 124 -11.61 4.02 9.68
CA LYS A 124 -11.81 5.46 9.49
C LYS A 124 -10.50 6.24 9.64
N LYS A 125 -9.48 5.60 10.23
CA LYS A 125 -8.15 6.15 10.43
C LYS A 125 -7.08 5.15 10.06
N SER A 126 -5.97 5.64 9.58
CA SER A 126 -4.71 4.92 9.41
C SER A 126 -3.56 5.82 9.85
N GLY A 127 -2.35 5.44 9.59
CA GLY A 127 -1.19 6.25 9.92
C GLY A 127 0.12 5.58 9.57
N VAL A 128 1.18 6.16 10.08
CA VAL A 128 2.54 5.66 9.94
C VAL A 128 3.15 5.53 11.34
N THR A 129 3.85 4.44 11.55
CA THR A 129 4.66 4.21 12.75
C THR A 129 6.12 4.03 12.36
N SER A 130 7.02 4.84 12.89
CA SER A 130 8.44 4.46 12.91
C SER A 130 8.66 3.48 14.04
N MET A 131 9.38 2.39 13.79
CA MET A 131 9.71 1.40 14.80
C MET A 131 11.16 0.96 14.72
N GLN A 132 11.74 0.63 15.87
CA GLN A 132 13.04 -0.04 15.95
C GLN A 132 12.86 -1.47 15.44
N MET A 133 13.65 -1.88 14.47
CA MET A 133 13.55 -3.25 13.95
C MET A 133 14.18 -4.27 14.90
N ASP A 134 13.54 -5.41 14.97
CA ASP A 134 14.01 -6.63 15.63
C ASP A 134 13.94 -7.82 14.65
N ALA A 135 14.16 -9.05 15.15
CA ALA A 135 14.10 -10.26 14.33
C ALA A 135 12.69 -10.67 13.91
N GLY A 136 11.66 -10.11 14.53
CA GLY A 136 10.26 -10.41 14.25
C GLY A 136 9.72 -9.63 13.06
N LEU A 137 8.50 -9.98 12.64
CA LEU A 137 7.80 -9.25 11.58
C LEU A 137 7.02 -8.10 12.19
N ASP A 138 7.55 -6.89 12.06
CA ASP A 138 6.96 -5.64 12.56
C ASP A 138 6.62 -5.65 14.06
N THR A 139 7.46 -6.33 14.87
CA THR A 139 7.26 -6.55 16.32
C THR A 139 8.06 -5.59 17.20
N GLY A 140 9.02 -4.90 16.64
CA GLY A 140 9.93 -4.03 17.38
C GLY A 140 9.25 -2.84 18.06
N ASP A 141 9.98 -2.16 18.95
CA ASP A 141 9.46 -1.03 19.71
C ASP A 141 8.99 0.11 18.78
N MET A 142 7.81 0.64 19.06
CA MET A 142 7.29 1.82 18.37
C MET A 142 8.00 3.07 18.86
N LEU A 143 8.30 4.01 17.95
CA LEU A 143 9.06 5.21 18.23
C LEU A 143 8.16 6.47 18.11
N ILE A 144 7.66 6.73 16.91
CA ILE A 144 6.75 7.84 16.63
C ILE A 144 5.60 7.34 15.78
N LYS A 145 4.39 7.75 16.14
CA LYS A 145 3.16 7.50 15.36
C LYS A 145 2.57 8.83 14.85
N ALA A 146 2.05 8.80 13.64
CA ALA A 146 1.23 9.88 13.12
C ALA A 146 -0.02 9.32 12.44
N GLU A 147 -1.18 9.88 12.79
CA GLU A 147 -2.48 9.45 12.27
C GLU A 147 -2.91 10.27 11.07
N THR A 148 -3.76 9.68 10.24
CA THR A 148 -4.51 10.35 9.20
C THR A 148 -5.88 9.73 9.03
N GLU A 149 -6.86 10.54 8.61
CA GLU A 149 -8.20 10.05 8.31
C GLU A 149 -8.25 9.37 6.94
N ILE A 150 -9.07 8.33 6.85
CA ILE A 150 -9.44 7.63 5.62
C ILE A 150 -10.83 8.13 5.22
N GLY A 151 -10.89 8.93 4.16
CA GLY A 151 -12.16 9.43 3.63
C GLY A 151 -13.04 8.28 3.12
N GLU A 152 -14.34 8.51 3.10
CA GLU A 152 -15.35 7.50 2.76
C GLU A 152 -15.09 6.83 1.39
N ASN A 153 -14.71 7.62 0.40
CA ASN A 153 -14.44 7.15 -0.97
C ASN A 153 -12.94 7.04 -1.29
N MET A 154 -12.05 7.24 -0.27
CA MET A 154 -10.61 7.17 -0.46
C MET A 154 -10.19 5.76 -0.83
N THR A 155 -9.45 5.62 -1.91
CA THR A 155 -8.86 4.35 -2.35
C THR A 155 -7.58 4.03 -1.59
N ALA A 156 -7.15 2.77 -1.62
CA ALA A 156 -5.85 2.39 -1.06
C ALA A 156 -4.68 3.08 -1.78
N GLY A 157 -4.81 3.40 -3.07
CA GLY A 157 -3.81 4.19 -3.80
C GLY A 157 -3.70 5.63 -3.28
N GLU A 158 -4.82 6.31 -3.08
CA GLU A 158 -4.83 7.67 -2.51
C GLU A 158 -4.31 7.68 -1.06
N LEU A 159 -4.66 6.66 -0.26
CA LEU A 159 -4.11 6.51 1.09
C LEU A 159 -2.61 6.23 1.07
N HIS A 160 -2.13 5.39 0.13
CA HIS A 160 -0.70 5.13 -0.08
C HIS A 160 0.10 6.42 -0.28
N ASP A 161 -0.35 7.31 -1.17
CA ASP A 161 0.34 8.56 -1.47
C ASP A 161 0.37 9.49 -0.24
N LYS A 162 -0.75 9.55 0.48
CA LYS A 162 -0.85 10.33 1.73
C LYS A 162 0.08 9.79 2.81
N LEU A 163 0.12 8.47 3.01
CA LEU A 163 0.99 7.83 4.00
C LEU A 163 2.47 7.86 3.62
N SER A 164 2.79 7.85 2.33
CA SER A 164 4.16 8.00 1.84
C SER A 164 4.75 9.36 2.24
N THR A 165 3.99 10.43 2.05
CA THR A 165 4.38 11.79 2.50
C THR A 165 4.48 11.88 4.03
N LEU A 166 3.47 11.36 4.74
CA LEU A 166 3.46 11.34 6.21
C LEU A 166 4.63 10.52 6.77
N GLY A 167 5.01 9.43 6.08
CA GLY A 167 6.15 8.59 6.44
C GLY A 167 7.48 9.34 6.43
N ALA A 168 7.68 10.20 5.44
CA ALA A 168 8.87 11.05 5.36
C ALA A 168 8.94 12.06 6.53
N GLU A 169 7.79 12.62 6.95
CA GLU A 169 7.73 13.50 8.12
C GLU A 169 8.01 12.77 9.43
N VAL A 170 7.41 11.57 9.61
CA VAL A 170 7.63 10.72 10.80
C VAL A 170 9.09 10.30 10.88
N MET A 171 9.69 9.90 9.76
CA MET A 171 11.12 9.56 9.67
C MET A 171 12.00 10.72 10.11
N SER A 172 11.80 11.91 9.56
CA SER A 172 12.59 13.12 9.89
C SER A 172 12.51 13.44 11.38
N LYS A 173 11.31 13.42 11.97
CA LYS A 173 11.08 13.60 13.41
C LYS A 173 11.78 12.51 14.24
N THR A 174 11.75 11.27 13.79
CA THR A 174 12.41 10.15 14.47
C THR A 174 13.93 10.33 14.49
N ILE A 175 14.54 10.65 13.35
CA ILE A 175 15.97 10.90 13.26
C ILE A 175 16.39 12.05 14.17
N LYS A 176 15.64 13.15 14.15
CA LYS A 176 15.91 14.28 15.03
C LYS A 176 15.92 13.88 16.51
N LYS A 177 14.90 13.14 16.97
CA LYS A 177 14.86 12.67 18.36
C LYS A 177 15.97 11.66 18.71
N ILE A 178 16.43 10.86 17.74
CA ILE A 178 17.59 9.99 17.92
C ILE A 178 18.85 10.82 18.17
N ILE A 179 19.09 11.86 17.34
CA ILE A 179 20.25 12.75 17.44
C ILE A 179 20.22 13.53 18.75
N ASP A 180 19.04 14.07 19.12
CA ASP A 180 18.84 14.85 20.35
C ASP A 180 18.87 13.97 21.63
N GLY A 181 18.89 12.64 21.50
CA GLY A 181 18.83 11.70 22.62
C GLY A 181 17.52 11.73 23.40
N THR A 182 16.43 12.21 22.78
CA THR A 182 15.09 12.37 23.41
C THR A 182 14.08 11.36 22.91
N LEU A 183 14.51 10.35 22.16
CA LEU A 183 13.63 9.33 21.62
C LEU A 183 13.15 8.38 22.74
N GLU A 184 11.86 8.28 22.89
CA GLU A 184 11.23 7.28 23.76
C GLU A 184 10.82 6.06 22.92
N ARG A 185 10.85 4.87 23.53
CA ARG A 185 10.46 3.60 22.93
C ARG A 185 9.25 3.04 23.64
N GLU A 186 8.24 2.65 22.87
CA GLU A 186 7.02 2.04 23.37
C GLU A 186 6.94 0.58 22.88
N LYS A 187 6.91 -0.37 23.79
CA LYS A 187 6.71 -1.78 23.43
C LYS A 187 5.32 -2.00 22.86
N GLN A 188 5.26 -2.84 21.82
CA GLN A 188 3.98 -3.24 21.26
C GLN A 188 3.24 -4.23 22.20
N ASP A 189 1.93 -4.05 22.34
CA ASP A 189 1.04 -5.05 22.95
C ASP A 189 0.57 -6.03 21.85
N ASP A 190 1.10 -7.25 21.88
CA ASP A 190 0.79 -8.28 20.89
C ASP A 190 -0.69 -8.68 20.88
N SER A 191 -1.41 -8.50 21.99
CA SER A 191 -2.85 -8.81 22.09
C SER A 191 -3.71 -7.88 21.23
N LEU A 192 -3.19 -6.70 20.87
CA LEU A 192 -3.86 -5.71 20.02
C LEU A 192 -3.44 -5.83 18.55
N SER A 193 -2.52 -6.75 18.24
CA SER A 193 -2.00 -6.92 16.89
C SER A 193 -2.95 -7.68 15.98
N ASN A 194 -2.90 -7.39 14.70
CA ASN A 194 -3.46 -8.21 13.64
C ASN A 194 -2.50 -8.24 12.44
N TYR A 195 -2.69 -9.22 11.57
CA TYR A 195 -1.81 -9.43 10.42
C TYR A 195 -2.46 -8.93 9.13
N ALA A 196 -1.69 -8.24 8.31
CA ALA A 196 -2.05 -7.74 6.99
C ALA A 196 -1.28 -8.51 5.90
N PRO A 197 -1.78 -9.67 5.45
CA PRO A 197 -1.09 -10.50 4.47
C PRO A 197 -0.97 -9.82 3.13
N MET A 198 -0.05 -10.34 2.29
CA MET A 198 0.06 -9.92 0.91
C MET A 198 -1.27 -10.12 0.18
N LEU A 199 -1.64 -9.15 -0.67
CA LEU A 199 -2.85 -9.27 -1.48
C LEU A 199 -2.73 -10.38 -2.50
N SER A 200 -3.83 -11.10 -2.74
CA SER A 200 -3.94 -12.12 -3.78
C SER A 200 -5.10 -11.81 -4.74
N LYS A 201 -5.10 -12.44 -5.91
CA LYS A 201 -6.18 -12.31 -6.89
C LYS A 201 -7.50 -12.94 -6.42
N GLU A 202 -7.46 -13.79 -5.42
CA GLU A 202 -8.63 -14.42 -4.81
C GLU A 202 -9.52 -13.41 -4.08
N LEU A 203 -8.96 -12.24 -3.72
CA LEU A 203 -9.70 -11.13 -3.14
C LEU A 203 -10.49 -10.31 -4.18
N CYS A 204 -10.25 -10.53 -5.49
CA CYS A 204 -10.82 -9.67 -6.52
C CYS A 204 -12.31 -9.89 -6.81
N PRO A 205 -12.84 -11.14 -6.87
CA PRO A 205 -14.25 -11.35 -7.17
C PRO A 205 -15.15 -10.67 -6.14
N VAL A 206 -16.13 -9.90 -6.63
CA VAL A 206 -17.13 -9.25 -5.78
C VAL A 206 -18.24 -10.27 -5.47
N ASP A 207 -18.53 -10.41 -4.19
CA ASP A 207 -19.70 -11.15 -3.70
C ASP A 207 -20.84 -10.16 -3.45
N TRP A 208 -21.78 -10.09 -4.37
CA TRP A 208 -22.92 -9.17 -4.29
C TRP A 208 -23.89 -9.47 -3.16
N THR A 209 -23.81 -10.64 -2.53
CA THR A 209 -24.63 -10.97 -1.35
C THR A 209 -24.19 -10.23 -0.10
N LYS A 210 -23.00 -9.61 -0.12
CA LYS A 210 -22.48 -8.75 0.95
C LYS A 210 -23.18 -7.39 0.98
N SER A 211 -22.91 -6.65 2.04
CA SER A 211 -23.40 -5.28 2.21
C SER A 211 -22.74 -4.31 1.22
N ALA A 212 -23.43 -3.23 0.90
CA ALA A 212 -22.91 -2.13 0.09
C ALA A 212 -21.60 -1.56 0.68
N GLU A 213 -21.48 -1.49 2.02
CA GLU A 213 -20.27 -1.05 2.72
C GLU A 213 -19.09 -1.99 2.45
N GLU A 214 -19.28 -3.32 2.58
CA GLU A 214 -18.22 -4.30 2.37
C GLU A 214 -17.75 -4.31 0.91
N ILE A 215 -18.68 -4.25 -0.05
CA ILE A 215 -18.36 -4.20 -1.48
C ILE A 215 -17.62 -2.91 -1.84
N HIS A 216 -18.11 -1.77 -1.33
CA HIS A 216 -17.44 -0.49 -1.53
C HIS A 216 -16.01 -0.50 -0.97
N ASN A 217 -15.82 -1.03 0.24
CA ASN A 217 -14.50 -1.17 0.86
C ASN A 217 -13.59 -2.12 0.07
N GLN A 218 -14.14 -3.21 -0.49
CA GLN A 218 -13.38 -4.12 -1.35
C GLN A 218 -12.90 -3.40 -2.62
N VAL A 219 -13.79 -2.69 -3.32
CA VAL A 219 -13.42 -1.97 -4.56
C VAL A 219 -12.35 -0.93 -4.28
N ARG A 220 -12.54 -0.05 -3.29
CA ARG A 220 -11.58 1.01 -2.98
C ARG A 220 -10.29 0.49 -2.33
N GLY A 221 -10.35 -0.61 -1.57
CA GLY A 221 -9.19 -1.24 -0.93
C GLY A 221 -8.29 -1.98 -1.90
N LEU A 222 -8.85 -2.51 -2.99
CA LEU A 222 -8.10 -3.19 -4.04
C LEU A 222 -7.68 -2.25 -5.21
N SER A 223 -8.03 -0.99 -5.17
CA SER A 223 -7.64 0.00 -6.18
C SER A 223 -6.33 0.70 -5.80
N PRO A 224 -5.33 0.80 -6.68
CA PRO A 224 -5.33 0.46 -8.12
C PRO A 224 -4.94 -0.99 -8.45
N TRP A 225 -4.59 -1.79 -7.47
CA TRP A 225 -4.16 -3.20 -7.67
C TRP A 225 -4.51 -4.04 -6.43
N PRO A 226 -5.00 -5.29 -6.61
CA PRO A 226 -5.19 -6.06 -7.87
C PRO A 226 -6.48 -5.73 -8.63
N VAL A 227 -7.36 -4.88 -8.12
CA VAL A 227 -8.65 -4.41 -8.64
C VAL A 227 -9.78 -5.44 -8.48
N ALA A 228 -10.88 -5.01 -7.87
CA ALA A 228 -12.09 -5.83 -7.75
C ALA A 228 -12.67 -6.19 -9.12
N THR A 229 -13.22 -7.39 -9.23
CA THR A 229 -13.79 -7.92 -10.50
C THR A 229 -15.19 -8.47 -10.28
N SER A 230 -16.00 -8.44 -11.33
CA SER A 230 -17.28 -9.13 -11.37
C SER A 230 -17.58 -9.58 -12.79
N VAL A 231 -18.42 -10.60 -12.95
CA VAL A 231 -18.81 -11.16 -14.24
C VAL A 231 -20.16 -10.59 -14.65
N LEU A 232 -20.29 -10.13 -15.89
CA LEU A 232 -21.54 -9.73 -16.50
C LEU A 232 -21.60 -10.32 -17.90
N ASN A 233 -22.67 -11.07 -18.20
CA ASN A 233 -22.85 -11.73 -19.49
C ASN A 233 -21.64 -12.61 -19.91
N GLY A 234 -21.01 -13.31 -18.94
CA GLY A 234 -19.87 -14.19 -19.16
C GLY A 234 -18.52 -13.47 -19.34
N GLU A 235 -18.48 -12.14 -19.25
CA GLU A 235 -17.26 -11.34 -19.35
C GLU A 235 -16.83 -10.77 -18.00
N ILE A 236 -15.49 -10.74 -17.73
CA ILE A 236 -14.95 -10.22 -16.47
C ILE A 236 -14.66 -8.72 -16.61
N TYR A 237 -15.35 -7.93 -15.81
CA TYR A 237 -15.15 -6.50 -15.68
C TYR A 237 -14.35 -6.18 -14.43
N LYS A 238 -13.54 -5.11 -14.50
CA LYS A 238 -12.84 -4.57 -13.32
C LYS A 238 -13.57 -3.32 -12.83
N LEU A 239 -13.78 -3.27 -11.52
CA LEU A 239 -14.45 -2.18 -10.83
C LEU A 239 -13.42 -1.31 -10.11
N HIS A 240 -13.20 -0.09 -10.58
CA HIS A 240 -12.13 0.78 -10.06
C HIS A 240 -12.62 1.80 -9.06
N LYS A 241 -13.87 2.28 -9.22
CA LYS A 241 -14.44 3.29 -8.34
C LYS A 241 -15.94 3.08 -8.22
N THR A 242 -16.42 3.17 -6.99
CA THR A 242 -17.83 3.04 -6.65
C THR A 242 -18.26 4.13 -5.68
N GLU A 243 -19.55 4.27 -5.51
CA GLU A 243 -20.21 5.10 -4.51
C GLU A 243 -21.34 4.31 -3.87
N LYS A 244 -21.51 4.45 -2.57
CA LYS A 244 -22.63 3.81 -1.86
C LYS A 244 -23.92 4.57 -2.14
N ILE A 245 -24.96 3.82 -2.48
CA ILE A 245 -26.32 4.32 -2.67
C ILE A 245 -27.21 3.74 -1.56
N GLY A 246 -28.18 4.49 -1.12
CA GLY A 246 -29.17 4.03 -0.14
C GLY A 246 -30.01 2.87 -0.67
N LYS A 247 -31.19 2.67 -0.07
CA LYS A 247 -32.09 1.56 -0.39
C LYS A 247 -32.40 1.43 -1.88
N THR A 248 -32.24 0.21 -2.38
CA THR A 248 -32.58 -0.20 -3.75
C THR A 248 -33.60 -1.32 -3.74
N LYS A 249 -34.27 -1.52 -4.89
CA LYS A 249 -35.15 -2.68 -5.09
C LYS A 249 -34.51 -3.56 -6.16
N GLY A 250 -34.16 -4.78 -5.81
CA GLY A 250 -33.53 -5.75 -6.71
C GLY A 250 -32.82 -6.86 -5.92
N GLU A 251 -32.56 -7.96 -6.60
CA GLU A 251 -31.77 -9.06 -6.08
C GLU A 251 -30.27 -8.69 -6.03
N PRO A 252 -29.48 -9.27 -5.12
CA PRO A 252 -28.04 -9.03 -5.09
C PRO A 252 -27.37 -9.28 -6.45
N GLY A 253 -26.61 -8.28 -6.94
CA GLY A 253 -25.99 -8.29 -8.26
C GLY A 253 -26.85 -7.71 -9.39
N GLU A 254 -28.16 -7.51 -9.18
CA GLU A 254 -29.06 -6.93 -10.19
C GLU A 254 -28.77 -5.46 -10.46
N ILE A 255 -28.66 -5.11 -11.72
CA ILE A 255 -28.54 -3.71 -12.18
C ILE A 255 -29.92 -3.07 -12.09
N VAL A 256 -30.07 -2.13 -11.18
CA VAL A 256 -31.35 -1.45 -10.88
C VAL A 256 -31.44 -0.08 -11.53
N SER A 257 -30.33 0.47 -12.01
CA SER A 257 -30.32 1.74 -12.77
C SER A 257 -29.06 1.84 -13.63
N THR A 258 -29.20 2.49 -14.78
CA THR A 258 -28.09 2.83 -15.69
C THR A 258 -27.87 4.35 -15.78
N ASP A 259 -28.53 5.15 -14.94
CA ASP A 259 -28.46 6.61 -14.97
C ASP A 259 -27.14 7.12 -14.39
N GLY A 260 -26.31 7.69 -15.27
CA GLY A 260 -24.99 8.26 -14.94
C GLY A 260 -23.98 7.24 -14.37
N GLY A 261 -24.23 5.92 -14.55
CA GLY A 261 -23.42 4.79 -14.10
C GLY A 261 -24.29 3.56 -13.88
N LEU A 262 -23.68 2.45 -13.50
CA LEU A 262 -24.40 1.22 -13.16
C LEU A 262 -24.68 1.18 -11.66
N THR A 263 -25.93 1.24 -11.27
CA THR A 263 -26.34 1.00 -9.87
C THR A 263 -26.72 -0.46 -9.71
N VAL A 264 -26.07 -1.15 -8.80
CA VAL A 264 -26.21 -2.59 -8.55
C VAL A 264 -26.71 -2.81 -7.14
N ALA A 265 -27.72 -3.64 -6.97
CA ALA A 265 -28.28 -4.01 -5.68
C ALA A 265 -27.31 -4.93 -4.90
N CYS A 266 -27.23 -4.73 -3.58
CA CYS A 266 -26.38 -5.49 -2.66
C CYS A 266 -27.23 -6.30 -1.68
N GLY A 267 -26.60 -7.26 -0.98
CA GLY A 267 -27.28 -8.19 -0.09
C GLY A 267 -27.98 -7.57 1.13
N ASP A 268 -27.58 -6.35 1.52
CA ASP A 268 -28.20 -5.59 2.62
C ASP A 268 -29.39 -4.71 2.18
N GLY A 269 -29.80 -4.80 0.91
CA GLY A 269 -30.86 -3.99 0.32
C GLY A 269 -30.49 -2.54 0.04
N ASN A 270 -29.20 -2.18 0.14
CA ASN A 270 -28.66 -0.93 -0.37
C ASN A 270 -28.05 -1.18 -1.76
N GLY A 271 -27.52 -0.14 -2.40
CA GLY A 271 -26.89 -0.24 -3.71
C GLY A 271 -25.48 0.31 -3.75
N ILE A 272 -24.77 -0.12 -4.76
CA ILE A 272 -23.47 0.43 -5.17
C ILE A 272 -23.62 1.03 -6.58
N LYS A 273 -23.21 2.28 -6.75
CA LYS A 273 -23.07 2.89 -8.06
C LYS A 273 -21.63 2.75 -8.54
N ILE A 274 -21.43 2.08 -9.66
CA ILE A 274 -20.13 1.91 -10.31
C ILE A 274 -19.86 3.20 -11.10
N LEU A 275 -18.79 3.91 -10.73
CA LEU A 275 -18.39 5.17 -11.36
C LEU A 275 -17.29 4.97 -12.41
N MET A 276 -16.37 4.02 -12.17
CA MET A 276 -15.31 3.67 -13.11
C MET A 276 -15.22 2.15 -13.31
N ILE A 277 -15.27 1.74 -14.57
CA ILE A 277 -15.26 0.34 -15.00
C ILE A 277 -14.21 0.10 -16.09
N GLN A 278 -13.75 -1.14 -16.19
CA GLN A 278 -12.84 -1.56 -17.25
C GLN A 278 -13.35 -2.88 -17.86
N ALA A 279 -13.71 -2.83 -19.13
CA ALA A 279 -14.04 -4.00 -19.92
C ALA A 279 -12.79 -4.83 -20.27
N PRO A 280 -12.95 -6.14 -20.60
CA PRO A 280 -11.85 -7.01 -20.99
C PRO A 280 -11.00 -6.41 -22.12
N GLY A 281 -9.68 -6.35 -21.92
CA GLY A 281 -8.73 -5.84 -22.92
C GLY A 281 -8.79 -4.33 -23.20
N LYS A 282 -9.64 -3.57 -22.51
CA LYS A 282 -9.78 -2.10 -22.67
C LYS A 282 -9.09 -1.34 -21.55
N LYS A 283 -9.08 -0.01 -21.65
CA LYS A 283 -8.67 0.90 -20.57
C LYS A 283 -9.84 1.15 -19.63
N ALA A 284 -9.55 1.45 -18.37
CA ALA A 284 -10.56 1.94 -17.43
C ALA A 284 -11.15 3.27 -17.95
N MET A 285 -12.46 3.45 -17.78
CA MET A 285 -13.19 4.66 -18.19
C MET A 285 -14.33 4.95 -17.22
N SER A 286 -14.92 6.14 -17.32
CA SER A 286 -16.14 6.42 -16.56
C SER A 286 -17.26 5.46 -16.98
N CYS A 287 -18.09 5.06 -16.03
CA CYS A 287 -19.20 4.15 -16.33
C CYS A 287 -20.23 4.78 -17.28
N GLY A 288 -20.40 6.11 -17.21
CA GLY A 288 -21.24 6.83 -18.17
C GLY A 288 -20.72 6.78 -19.61
N ASP A 289 -19.39 6.88 -19.81
CA ASP A 289 -18.76 6.72 -21.14
C ASP A 289 -18.90 5.29 -21.64
N PHE A 290 -18.71 4.32 -20.74
CA PHE A 290 -18.87 2.91 -21.03
C PHE A 290 -20.27 2.59 -21.55
N LEU A 291 -21.32 3.11 -20.91
CA LEU A 291 -22.72 2.91 -21.29
C LEU A 291 -23.10 3.53 -22.64
N ARG A 292 -22.36 4.54 -23.13
CA ARG A 292 -22.59 5.07 -24.49
C ARG A 292 -22.19 4.09 -25.59
N GLY A 293 -21.30 3.17 -25.29
CA GLY A 293 -20.80 2.17 -26.26
C GLY A 293 -21.26 0.73 -25.97
N HIS A 294 -21.90 0.48 -24.84
CA HIS A 294 -22.33 -0.85 -24.40
C HIS A 294 -23.77 -0.81 -23.95
N LYS A 295 -24.61 -1.60 -24.61
CA LYS A 295 -26.02 -1.72 -24.23
C LYS A 295 -26.13 -2.65 -23.02
N ILE A 296 -26.37 -2.09 -21.86
CA ILE A 296 -26.66 -2.80 -20.62
C ILE A 296 -28.04 -2.36 -20.15
N GLU A 297 -28.89 -3.32 -19.80
CA GLU A 297 -30.27 -3.06 -19.43
C GLU A 297 -30.50 -3.26 -17.92
N VAL A 298 -31.44 -2.52 -17.37
CA VAL A 298 -31.93 -2.75 -16.02
C VAL A 298 -32.51 -4.17 -15.94
N GLY A 299 -32.20 -4.90 -14.87
CA GLY A 299 -32.54 -6.31 -14.69
C GLY A 299 -31.42 -7.29 -15.08
N GLU A 300 -30.38 -6.86 -15.83
CA GLU A 300 -29.19 -7.69 -15.99
C GLU A 300 -28.47 -7.86 -14.64
N LYS A 301 -27.71 -8.95 -14.49
CA LYS A 301 -27.15 -9.32 -13.20
C LYS A 301 -25.64 -9.59 -13.28
N PHE A 302 -24.89 -8.93 -12.42
CA PHE A 302 -23.51 -9.29 -12.12
C PHE A 302 -23.46 -10.56 -11.26
N GLU A 303 -22.45 -11.41 -11.55
CA GLU A 303 -22.15 -12.65 -10.85
C GLU A 303 -20.88 -12.48 -10.00
#